data_a457409ed20f8795f1fb7e5b80651e5f
#
_entry.id   a457409ed20f8795f1fb7e5b80651e5f
#
_cell.length_a   1.000
_cell.length_b   1.000
_cell.length_c   1.000
_cell.angle_alpha   90.00
_cell.angle_beta   90.00
_cell.angle_gamma   90.00
#
_symmetry.space_group_name_H-M   'P 1'
#
loop_
_entity.id
_entity.type
_entity.pdbx_description
1 polymer ?
#
loop_
_entity_poly.entity_id
_entity_poly.type
_entity_poly.pdbx_seq_one_letter_code
_entity_poly.pdbx_strand_id
1 'polypeptide(L)'
;MNIISLFSGCGGLDLGFEKAGFDIPVANEFDPKIYETFKVNHPKTHLIEGDVRQITKADIAPYINGEVDGIIGCPPCQSWSEAGSLKGIEDARGQLFFDYIRILKEFRPKFFLAENVSGMLANRHDEAVQNILKLFDDAGYDVSLTMVNAKDYGVAEERKRVFYIGFRKDLKIKFKFPKGSTEDDSKKITLRNIIWDLQYTAVPSGEKKPP
;
A
#
# COMPACT_ATOMS: atom_id res chain seq x y z
N MET A 1 -17.72 -2.62 -3.59
CA MET A 1 -16.90 -1.46 -4.05
C MET A 1 -15.65 -2.00 -4.68
N ASN A 2 -15.38 -1.61 -5.94
CA ASN A 2 -14.27 -2.14 -6.73
C ASN A 2 -12.99 -1.33 -6.48
N ILE A 3 -11.92 -2.03 -6.14
CA ILE A 3 -10.60 -1.44 -5.89
C ILE A 3 -9.57 -2.02 -6.86
N ILE A 4 -8.72 -1.16 -7.41
CA ILE A 4 -7.50 -1.56 -8.12
C ILE A 4 -6.35 -1.58 -7.12
N SER A 5 -5.59 -2.67 -7.05
CA SER A 5 -4.38 -2.75 -6.23
C SER A 5 -3.13 -2.66 -7.11
N LEU A 6 -2.23 -1.72 -6.79
CA LEU A 6 -0.97 -1.52 -7.50
C LEU A 6 0.20 -1.78 -6.56
N PHE A 7 1.29 -2.37 -7.07
CA PHE A 7 2.44 -2.75 -6.26
C PHE A 7 2.02 -3.64 -5.07
N SER A 8 1.18 -4.64 -5.37
CA SER A 8 0.43 -5.40 -4.36
C SER A 8 1.30 -6.26 -3.44
N GLY A 9 2.52 -6.59 -3.86
CA GLY A 9 3.34 -7.54 -3.12
C GLY A 9 2.63 -8.88 -2.95
N CYS A 10 2.72 -9.45 -1.76
CA CYS A 10 1.99 -10.69 -1.41
C CYS A 10 0.50 -10.45 -1.04
N GLY A 11 -0.02 -9.23 -1.22
CA GLY A 11 -1.43 -8.90 -0.98
C GLY A 11 -1.78 -8.58 0.48
N GLY A 12 -0.82 -8.12 1.29
CA GLY A 12 -1.09 -7.80 2.69
C GLY A 12 -2.07 -6.63 2.88
N LEU A 13 -1.94 -5.58 2.06
CA LEU A 13 -2.88 -4.45 2.04
C LEU A 13 -4.24 -4.90 1.49
N ASP A 14 -4.21 -5.69 0.42
CA ASP A 14 -5.37 -6.26 -0.26
C ASP A 14 -6.23 -7.07 0.73
N LEU A 15 -5.61 -7.97 1.49
CA LEU A 15 -6.31 -8.76 2.51
C LEU A 15 -7.04 -7.88 3.55
N GLY A 16 -6.43 -6.74 3.92
CA GLY A 16 -7.06 -5.79 4.83
C GLY A 16 -8.33 -5.18 4.25
N PHE A 17 -8.31 -4.80 2.98
CA PHE A 17 -9.46 -4.25 2.27
C PHE A 17 -10.53 -5.31 2.01
N GLU A 18 -10.16 -6.53 1.62
CA GLU A 18 -11.10 -7.66 1.46
C GLU A 18 -11.83 -7.97 2.76
N LYS A 19 -11.12 -8.01 3.90
CA LYS A 19 -11.73 -8.19 5.22
C LYS A 19 -12.67 -7.05 5.62
N ALA A 20 -12.46 -5.86 5.09
CA ALA A 20 -13.35 -4.72 5.26
C ALA A 20 -14.56 -4.71 4.29
N GLY A 21 -14.68 -5.75 3.44
CA GLY A 21 -15.81 -5.91 2.52
C GLY A 21 -15.64 -5.21 1.17
N PHE A 22 -14.43 -4.81 0.82
CA PHE A 22 -14.11 -4.32 -0.52
C PHE A 22 -13.81 -5.48 -1.47
N ASP A 23 -14.03 -5.25 -2.76
CA ASP A 23 -13.73 -6.19 -3.82
C ASP A 23 -12.50 -5.71 -4.59
N ILE A 24 -11.52 -6.60 -4.78
CA ILE A 24 -10.29 -6.29 -5.50
C ILE A 24 -10.23 -7.17 -6.75
N PRO A 25 -10.92 -6.79 -7.83
CA PRO A 25 -10.97 -7.61 -9.03
C PRO A 25 -9.63 -7.69 -9.77
N VAL A 26 -8.75 -6.70 -9.60
CA VAL A 26 -7.48 -6.64 -10.30
C VAL A 26 -6.36 -6.07 -9.43
N ALA A 27 -5.19 -6.68 -9.50
CA ALA A 27 -3.97 -6.23 -8.86
C ALA A 27 -2.80 -6.25 -9.85
N ASN A 28 -1.74 -5.48 -9.56
CA ASN A 28 -0.49 -5.51 -10.32
C ASN A 28 0.71 -5.70 -9.38
N GLU A 29 1.63 -6.55 -9.81
CA GLU A 29 2.92 -6.76 -9.15
C GLU A 29 4.02 -6.98 -10.19
N PHE A 30 5.23 -6.50 -9.88
CA PHE A 30 6.40 -6.57 -10.75
C PHE A 30 7.27 -7.82 -10.51
N ASP A 31 7.43 -8.25 -9.24
CA ASP A 31 8.38 -9.31 -8.88
C ASP A 31 7.80 -10.71 -9.13
N PRO A 32 8.34 -11.47 -10.11
CA PRO A 32 7.84 -12.81 -10.43
C PRO A 32 7.95 -13.81 -9.27
N LYS A 33 8.82 -13.56 -8.28
CA LYS A 33 8.95 -14.43 -7.10
C LYS A 33 7.72 -14.36 -6.18
N ILE A 34 6.91 -13.33 -6.34
CA ILE A 34 5.75 -13.05 -5.48
C ILE A 34 4.45 -13.57 -6.11
N TYR A 35 4.37 -13.71 -7.44
CA TYR A 35 3.15 -14.01 -8.18
C TYR A 35 2.36 -15.20 -7.62
N GLU A 36 3.02 -16.33 -7.41
CA GLU A 36 2.35 -17.54 -6.93
C GLU A 36 1.82 -17.35 -5.50
N THR A 37 2.56 -16.66 -4.64
CA THR A 37 2.11 -16.35 -3.28
C THR A 37 0.88 -15.46 -3.31
N PHE A 38 0.87 -14.43 -4.17
CA PHE A 38 -0.28 -13.55 -4.33
C PHE A 38 -1.50 -14.33 -4.82
N LYS A 39 -1.37 -15.11 -5.89
CA LYS A 39 -2.48 -15.89 -6.50
C LYS A 39 -3.10 -16.89 -5.51
N VAL A 40 -2.27 -17.54 -4.70
CA VAL A 40 -2.76 -18.48 -3.67
C VAL A 40 -3.55 -17.75 -2.58
N ASN A 41 -3.09 -16.57 -2.16
CA ASN A 41 -3.74 -15.79 -1.12
C ASN A 41 -5.00 -15.04 -1.63
N HIS A 42 -5.02 -14.64 -2.90
CA HIS A 42 -6.07 -13.84 -3.54
C HIS A 42 -6.63 -14.52 -4.80
N PRO A 43 -7.24 -15.72 -4.69
CA PRO A 43 -7.63 -16.52 -5.86
C PRO A 43 -8.75 -15.89 -6.70
N LYS A 44 -9.42 -14.86 -6.20
CA LYS A 44 -10.48 -14.14 -6.92
C LYS A 44 -9.98 -12.90 -7.65
N THR A 45 -8.76 -12.46 -7.35
CA THR A 45 -8.15 -11.25 -7.92
C THR A 45 -7.34 -11.62 -9.16
N HIS A 46 -7.57 -10.95 -10.28
CA HIS A 46 -6.71 -11.10 -11.44
C HIS A 46 -5.39 -10.35 -11.20
N LEU A 47 -4.27 -11.08 -11.24
CA LEU A 47 -2.95 -10.47 -11.12
C LEU A 47 -2.41 -10.12 -12.51
N ILE A 48 -2.22 -8.83 -12.78
CA ILE A 48 -1.45 -8.35 -13.93
C ILE A 48 0.03 -8.39 -13.54
N GLU A 49 0.74 -9.33 -14.11
CA GLU A 49 2.17 -9.56 -13.90
C GLU A 49 3.00 -8.59 -14.72
N GLY A 50 3.96 -7.91 -14.10
CA GLY A 50 4.90 -7.06 -14.79
C GLY A 50 4.91 -5.60 -14.36
N ASP A 51 5.58 -4.80 -15.18
CA ASP A 51 5.92 -3.42 -14.87
C ASP A 51 4.70 -2.49 -15.03
N VAL A 52 4.34 -1.78 -13.97
CA VAL A 52 3.23 -0.81 -13.96
C VAL A 52 3.36 0.27 -15.04
N ARG A 53 4.58 0.59 -15.48
CA ARG A 53 4.85 1.56 -16.55
C ARG A 53 4.26 1.13 -17.89
N GLN A 54 4.11 -0.16 -18.12
CA GLN A 54 3.57 -0.74 -19.35
C GLN A 54 2.06 -0.97 -19.27
N ILE A 55 1.47 -0.88 -18.08
CA ILE A 55 0.04 -1.13 -17.87
C ILE A 55 -0.77 0.10 -18.27
N THR A 56 -1.78 -0.15 -19.06
CA THR A 56 -2.74 0.85 -19.55
C THR A 56 -4.12 0.62 -18.93
N LYS A 57 -5.00 1.60 -19.11
CA LYS A 57 -6.42 1.44 -18.75
C LYS A 57 -7.08 0.25 -19.46
N ALA A 58 -6.66 -0.06 -20.68
CA ALA A 58 -7.22 -1.17 -21.46
C ALA A 58 -6.86 -2.54 -20.86
N ASP A 59 -5.72 -2.66 -20.18
CA ASP A 59 -5.29 -3.89 -19.54
C ASP A 59 -6.05 -4.15 -18.22
N ILE A 60 -6.50 -3.10 -17.55
CA ILE A 60 -7.20 -3.16 -16.25
C ILE A 60 -8.73 -3.26 -16.44
N ALA A 61 -9.27 -2.47 -17.37
CA ALA A 61 -10.72 -2.31 -17.54
C ALA A 61 -11.52 -3.61 -17.75
N PRO A 62 -11.01 -4.67 -18.43
CA PRO A 62 -11.76 -5.93 -18.62
C PRO A 62 -12.13 -6.63 -17.31
N TYR A 63 -11.43 -6.38 -16.22
CA TYR A 63 -11.64 -7.01 -14.92
C TYR A 63 -12.54 -6.21 -13.99
N ILE A 64 -12.91 -4.98 -14.37
CA ILE A 64 -13.72 -4.06 -13.55
C ILE A 64 -15.17 -4.08 -14.03
N ASN A 65 -16.07 -4.46 -13.16
CA ASN A 65 -17.51 -4.33 -13.41
C ASN A 65 -18.04 -3.05 -12.79
N GLY A 66 -18.36 -2.05 -13.63
CA GLY A 66 -18.85 -0.75 -13.18
C GLY A 66 -17.76 0.27 -12.89
N GLU A 67 -17.96 1.10 -11.86
CA GLU A 67 -17.01 2.14 -11.48
C GLU A 67 -15.87 1.60 -10.62
N VAL A 68 -14.70 2.23 -10.72
CA VAL A 68 -13.60 2.06 -9.77
C VAL A 68 -13.85 2.97 -8.58
N ASP A 69 -14.08 2.38 -7.42
CA ASP A 69 -14.30 3.15 -6.18
C ASP A 69 -12.98 3.61 -5.56
N GLY A 70 -11.94 2.78 -5.62
CA GLY A 70 -10.65 3.09 -5.02
C GLY A 70 -9.45 2.55 -5.78
N ILE A 71 -8.29 3.16 -5.54
CA ILE A 71 -6.97 2.63 -5.92
C ILE A 71 -6.12 2.55 -4.67
N ILE A 72 -5.55 1.38 -4.38
CA ILE A 72 -4.63 1.18 -3.28
C ILE A 72 -3.26 0.75 -3.78
N GLY A 73 -2.21 0.98 -3.01
CA GLY A 73 -0.89 0.48 -3.39
C GLY A 73 0.26 0.99 -2.54
N CYS A 74 1.43 0.39 -2.77
CA CYS A 74 2.67 0.71 -2.09
C CYS A 74 3.75 1.17 -3.09
N PRO A 75 3.57 2.33 -3.77
CA PRO A 75 4.54 2.78 -4.77
C PRO A 75 5.92 2.99 -4.12
N PRO A 76 7.00 2.45 -4.70
CA PRO A 76 8.34 2.53 -4.11
C PRO A 76 8.84 3.97 -4.02
N CYS A 77 9.48 4.31 -2.90
CA CYS A 77 10.00 5.64 -2.57
C CYS A 77 11.54 5.75 -2.59
N GLN A 78 12.24 4.69 -3.02
CA GLN A 78 13.70 4.61 -2.82
C GLN A 78 14.52 5.71 -3.50
N SER A 79 14.06 6.26 -4.61
CA SER A 79 14.73 7.34 -5.33
C SER A 79 14.61 8.71 -4.65
N TRP A 80 13.66 8.88 -3.76
CA TRP A 80 13.48 10.10 -2.98
C TRP A 80 14.31 10.09 -1.68
N SER A 81 14.72 8.91 -1.22
CA SER A 81 15.46 8.72 0.03
C SER A 81 16.98 8.86 -0.12
N GLU A 82 17.53 8.55 -1.30
CA GLU A 82 19.00 8.51 -1.52
C GLU A 82 19.58 9.73 -2.22
N ALA A 83 18.75 10.53 -2.85
CA ALA A 83 19.22 11.62 -3.69
C ALA A 83 18.84 13.00 -3.15
N GLY A 84 19.34 13.46 -2.06
CA GLY A 84 19.19 14.85 -1.57
C GLY A 84 19.28 15.99 -2.59
N SER A 85 18.77 15.77 -3.81
CA SER A 85 18.59 16.73 -4.90
C SER A 85 17.45 16.25 -5.81
N LEU A 86 16.73 17.17 -6.42
CA LEU A 86 15.67 17.00 -7.43
C LEU A 86 15.94 15.99 -8.58
N LYS A 87 17.09 15.33 -8.60
CA LYS A 87 17.40 14.21 -9.49
C LYS A 87 16.58 12.96 -9.24
N GLY A 88 15.82 12.88 -8.15
CA GLY A 88 14.88 11.78 -7.88
C GLY A 88 13.77 11.63 -8.92
N ILE A 89 13.47 12.67 -9.69
CA ILE A 89 12.52 12.63 -10.82
C ILE A 89 13.14 11.92 -12.04
N GLU A 90 14.47 11.90 -12.18
CA GLU A 90 15.18 11.27 -13.29
C GLU A 90 15.51 9.79 -13.03
N ASP A 91 15.39 9.30 -11.78
CA ASP A 91 15.58 7.89 -11.46
C ASP A 91 14.34 7.09 -11.88
N ALA A 92 14.57 5.98 -12.58
CA ALA A 92 13.52 5.06 -13.05
C ALA A 92 12.56 4.57 -11.93
N ARG A 93 12.99 4.59 -10.66
CA ARG A 93 12.18 4.24 -9.50
C ARG A 93 11.31 5.38 -8.97
N GLY A 94 11.75 6.64 -9.14
CA GLY A 94 10.92 7.84 -8.88
C GLY A 94 9.75 7.94 -9.86
N GLN A 95 9.92 7.40 -11.06
CA GLN A 95 8.88 7.35 -12.08
C GLN A 95 7.69 6.46 -11.67
N LEU A 96 7.89 5.40 -10.87
CA LEU A 96 6.82 4.50 -10.46
C LEU A 96 5.71 5.18 -9.63
N PHE A 97 6.06 6.22 -8.88
CA PHE A 97 5.07 7.02 -8.18
C PHE A 97 4.22 7.86 -9.16
N PHE A 98 4.82 8.36 -10.24
CA PHE A 98 4.09 9.06 -11.31
C PHE A 98 3.15 8.10 -12.05
N ASP A 99 3.56 6.83 -12.23
CA ASP A 99 2.67 5.83 -12.82
C ASP A 99 1.47 5.51 -11.94
N TYR A 100 1.65 5.47 -10.61
CA TYR A 100 0.53 5.41 -9.68
C TYR A 100 -0.44 6.58 -9.92
N ILE A 101 0.07 7.81 -10.00
CA ILE A 101 -0.74 9.02 -10.26
C ILE A 101 -1.34 9.01 -11.66
N ARG A 102 -0.64 8.49 -12.67
CA ARG A 102 -1.18 8.33 -14.03
C ARG A 102 -2.44 7.46 -14.01
N ILE A 103 -2.35 6.28 -13.42
CA ILE A 103 -3.49 5.36 -13.29
C ILE A 103 -4.62 6.00 -12.46
N LEU A 104 -4.27 6.70 -11.38
CA LEU A 104 -5.22 7.46 -10.58
C LEU A 104 -6.00 8.50 -11.42
N LYS A 105 -5.32 9.24 -12.31
CA LYS A 105 -5.94 10.22 -13.21
C LYS A 105 -6.81 9.56 -14.28
N GLU A 106 -6.41 8.39 -14.80
CA GLU A 106 -7.14 7.65 -15.83
C GLU A 106 -8.47 7.08 -15.34
N PHE A 107 -8.49 6.53 -14.11
CA PHE A 107 -9.67 5.90 -13.54
C PHE A 107 -10.52 6.85 -12.70
N ARG A 108 -9.93 7.90 -12.12
CA ARG A 108 -10.60 8.89 -11.27
C ARG A 108 -11.46 8.27 -10.15
N PRO A 109 -10.93 7.34 -9.35
CA PRO A 109 -11.71 6.71 -8.29
C PRO A 109 -12.19 7.72 -7.25
N LYS A 110 -13.12 7.31 -6.40
CA LYS A 110 -13.63 8.13 -5.29
C LYS A 110 -12.56 8.41 -4.24
N PHE A 111 -11.68 7.43 -4.01
CA PHE A 111 -10.57 7.56 -3.07
C PHE A 111 -9.33 6.82 -3.55
N PHE A 112 -8.20 7.13 -2.92
CA PHE A 112 -6.99 6.32 -3.04
C PHE A 112 -6.30 6.16 -1.68
N LEU A 113 -5.46 5.12 -1.58
CA LEU A 113 -4.52 4.93 -0.49
C LEU A 113 -3.15 4.56 -1.05
N ALA A 114 -2.14 5.39 -0.76
CA ALA A 114 -0.75 5.08 -1.05
C ALA A 114 0.03 4.91 0.26
N GLU A 115 0.65 3.74 0.45
CA GLU A 115 1.48 3.43 1.62
C GLU A 115 2.95 3.68 1.33
N ASN A 116 3.69 4.14 2.35
CA ASN A 116 5.13 4.28 2.24
C ASN A 116 5.85 4.10 3.59
N VAL A 117 7.18 4.03 3.54
CA VAL A 117 8.02 3.90 4.73
C VAL A 117 8.06 5.18 5.56
N SER A 118 8.19 5.05 6.88
CA SER A 118 8.21 6.20 7.82
C SER A 118 9.37 7.17 7.58
N GLY A 119 10.49 6.67 7.04
CA GLY A 119 11.65 7.50 6.69
C GLY A 119 11.36 8.62 5.67
N MET A 120 10.25 8.49 4.93
CA MET A 120 9.79 9.52 3.99
C MET A 120 9.45 10.86 4.69
N LEU A 121 9.07 10.84 5.96
CA LEU A 121 8.77 12.05 6.74
C LEU A 121 10.00 12.60 7.48
N ALA A 122 11.21 12.17 7.17
CA ALA A 122 12.41 12.81 7.68
C ALA A 122 12.56 14.21 7.04
N ASN A 123 12.97 15.22 7.83
CA ASN A 123 13.05 16.63 7.41
C ASN A 123 13.77 16.85 6.07
N ARG A 124 14.78 16.02 5.77
CA ARG A 124 15.51 16.07 4.48
C ARG A 124 14.63 15.75 3.25
N HIS A 125 13.42 15.24 3.45
CA HIS A 125 12.48 14.85 2.40
C HIS A 125 11.23 15.73 2.33
N ASP A 126 11.17 16.82 3.11
CA ASP A 126 10.00 17.70 3.18
C ASP A 126 9.59 18.22 1.80
N GLU A 127 10.55 18.64 0.98
CA GLU A 127 10.27 19.10 -0.39
C GLU A 127 9.65 18.00 -1.27
N ALA A 128 10.17 16.78 -1.15
CA ALA A 128 9.62 15.63 -1.88
C ALA A 128 8.19 15.30 -1.44
N VAL A 129 7.91 15.37 -0.14
CA VAL A 129 6.55 15.17 0.41
C VAL A 129 5.60 16.24 -0.11
N GLN A 130 6.02 17.51 -0.11
CA GLN A 130 5.19 18.61 -0.64
C GLN A 130 4.92 18.45 -2.13
N ASN A 131 5.91 18.04 -2.91
CA ASN A 131 5.74 17.77 -4.35
C ASN A 131 4.73 16.63 -4.59
N ILE A 132 4.78 15.56 -3.80
CA ILE A 132 3.82 14.45 -3.89
C ILE A 132 2.41 14.92 -3.54
N LEU A 133 2.25 15.68 -2.46
CA LEU A 133 0.95 16.25 -2.07
C LEU A 133 0.38 17.15 -3.16
N LYS A 134 1.24 17.98 -3.79
CA LYS A 134 0.83 18.80 -4.93
C LYS A 134 0.39 17.97 -6.13
N LEU A 135 1.09 16.88 -6.46
CA LEU A 135 0.70 16.01 -7.57
C LEU A 135 -0.67 15.36 -7.35
N PHE A 136 -1.01 14.98 -6.13
CA PHE A 136 -2.33 14.48 -5.79
C PHE A 136 -3.39 15.59 -5.84
N ASP A 137 -3.04 16.80 -5.37
CA ASP A 137 -3.90 17.97 -5.44
C ASP A 137 -4.24 18.33 -6.90
N ASP A 138 -3.23 18.35 -7.77
CA ASP A 138 -3.34 18.55 -9.22
C ASP A 138 -4.13 17.43 -9.92
N ALA A 139 -4.13 16.21 -9.34
CA ALA A 139 -4.96 15.10 -9.79
C ALA A 139 -6.43 15.20 -9.33
N GLY A 140 -6.76 16.19 -8.48
CA GLY A 140 -8.12 16.47 -8.03
C GLY A 140 -8.52 15.80 -6.71
N TYR A 141 -7.55 15.51 -5.83
CA TYR A 141 -7.80 14.87 -4.53
C TYR A 141 -7.40 15.75 -3.35
N ASP A 142 -8.24 15.73 -2.32
CA ASP A 142 -7.90 16.22 -0.98
C ASP A 142 -7.22 15.10 -0.20
N VAL A 143 -5.99 15.33 0.25
CA VAL A 143 -5.14 14.29 0.84
C VAL A 143 -4.95 14.50 2.34
N SER A 144 -5.16 13.44 3.11
CA SER A 144 -4.74 13.31 4.49
C SER A 144 -3.46 12.48 4.55
N LEU A 145 -2.38 13.06 5.10
CA LEU A 145 -1.11 12.40 5.32
C LEU A 145 -0.98 12.05 6.80
N THR A 146 -0.80 10.77 7.10
CA THR A 146 -0.72 10.29 8.49
C THR A 146 0.33 9.19 8.62
N MET A 147 1.15 9.29 9.66
CA MET A 147 2.02 8.19 10.08
C MET A 147 1.32 7.37 11.14
N VAL A 148 1.27 6.06 10.97
CA VAL A 148 0.69 5.12 11.92
C VAL A 148 1.69 4.04 12.30
N ASN A 149 1.50 3.46 13.49
CA ASN A 149 2.27 2.30 13.92
C ASN A 149 1.32 1.10 14.06
N ALA A 150 1.64 -0.01 13.40
CA ALA A 150 0.80 -1.21 13.39
C ALA A 150 0.47 -1.73 14.80
N LYS A 151 1.40 -1.56 15.77
CA LYS A 151 1.17 -1.95 17.17
C LYS A 151 -0.02 -1.25 17.83
N ASP A 152 -0.40 -0.07 17.32
CA ASP A 152 -1.53 0.69 17.86
C ASP A 152 -2.88 0.18 17.33
N TYR A 153 -2.83 -0.75 16.35
CA TYR A 153 -3.98 -1.37 15.69
C TYR A 153 -4.06 -2.89 15.91
N GLY A 154 -3.48 -3.40 17.01
CA GLY A 154 -3.59 -4.81 17.38
C GLY A 154 -2.60 -5.74 16.69
N VAL A 155 -1.54 -5.22 16.10
CA VAL A 155 -0.46 -6.02 15.50
C VAL A 155 0.72 -6.12 16.46
N ALA A 156 1.26 -7.32 16.65
CA ALA A 156 2.40 -7.58 17.54
C ALA A 156 3.75 -7.18 16.91
N GLU A 157 3.77 -6.07 16.18
CA GLU A 157 4.97 -5.56 15.49
C GLU A 157 5.03 -4.03 15.59
N GLU A 158 6.19 -3.50 15.91
CA GLU A 158 6.45 -2.07 15.77
C GLU A 158 6.80 -1.76 14.30
N ARG A 159 5.78 -1.42 13.53
CA ARG A 159 5.87 -1.12 12.11
C ARG A 159 5.25 0.23 11.82
N LYS A 160 6.10 1.25 11.66
CA LYS A 160 5.66 2.60 11.30
C LYS A 160 5.56 2.75 9.79
N ARG A 161 4.42 3.26 9.31
CA ARG A 161 4.15 3.52 7.90
C ARG A 161 3.43 4.84 7.72
N VAL A 162 3.68 5.45 6.59
CA VAL A 162 3.03 6.69 6.16
C VAL A 162 1.93 6.34 5.16
N PHE A 163 0.75 6.91 5.36
CA PHE A 163 -0.37 6.74 4.47
C PHE A 163 -0.79 8.09 3.88
N TYR A 164 -0.84 8.15 2.56
CA TYR A 164 -1.50 9.18 1.79
C TYR A 164 -2.90 8.66 1.47
N ILE A 165 -3.93 9.24 2.08
CA ILE A 165 -5.31 8.87 1.81
C ILE A 165 -5.99 10.07 1.20
N GLY A 166 -6.41 9.96 -0.06
CA GLY A 166 -7.05 11.04 -0.79
C GLY A 166 -8.47 10.69 -1.17
N PHE A 167 -9.37 11.67 -1.00
CA PHE A 167 -10.72 11.64 -1.53
C PHE A 167 -10.86 12.66 -2.65
N ARG A 168 -11.58 12.30 -3.71
CA ARG A 168 -11.82 13.19 -4.84
C ARG A 168 -12.55 14.45 -4.35
N LYS A 169 -12.07 15.63 -4.76
CA LYS A 169 -12.50 16.95 -4.25
C LYS A 169 -14.00 17.22 -4.40
N ASP A 170 -14.62 16.70 -5.46
CA ASP A 170 -16.07 16.86 -5.70
C ASP A 170 -16.93 16.17 -4.63
N LEU A 171 -16.40 15.17 -3.94
CA LEU A 171 -17.08 14.45 -2.86
C LEU A 171 -17.13 15.25 -1.55
N LYS A 172 -16.28 16.27 -1.41
CA LYS A 172 -16.18 17.12 -0.20
C LYS A 172 -15.98 16.32 1.12
N ILE A 173 -15.30 15.18 1.03
CA ILE A 173 -15.01 14.30 2.17
C ILE A 173 -13.67 14.72 2.78
N LYS A 174 -13.69 15.01 4.09
CA LYS A 174 -12.47 15.21 4.88
C LYS A 174 -12.18 13.93 5.68
N PHE A 175 -11.18 13.19 5.28
CA PHE A 175 -10.79 11.97 5.97
C PHE A 175 -9.96 12.29 7.21
N LYS A 176 -10.28 11.60 8.29
CA LYS A 176 -9.46 11.58 9.51
C LYS A 176 -9.13 10.13 9.84
N PHE A 177 -7.84 9.83 9.98
CA PHE A 177 -7.40 8.49 10.33
C PHE A 177 -7.99 8.08 11.70
N PRO A 178 -8.59 6.90 11.82
CA PRO A 178 -9.16 6.44 13.09
C PRO A 178 -8.06 6.20 14.12
N LYS A 179 -8.39 6.43 15.39
CA LYS A 179 -7.48 6.07 16.47
C LYS A 179 -7.29 4.56 16.54
N GLY A 180 -6.09 4.14 16.92
CA GLY A 180 -5.78 2.74 17.13
C GLY A 180 -6.54 2.16 18.34
N SER A 181 -6.96 0.92 18.22
CA SER A 181 -7.66 0.20 19.31
C SER A 181 -6.75 -0.18 20.48
N THR A 182 -5.44 -0.20 20.24
CA THR A 182 -4.39 -0.62 21.19
C THR A 182 -3.33 0.47 21.42
N GLU A 183 -3.71 1.76 21.33
CA GLU A 183 -2.81 2.88 21.65
C GLU A 183 -2.33 2.86 23.11
N ASP A 184 -3.17 2.40 24.03
CA ASP A 184 -2.81 2.17 25.44
C ASP A 184 -1.85 0.99 25.53
N ASP A 185 -0.70 1.19 26.18
CA ASP A 185 0.35 0.17 26.33
C ASP A 185 -0.16 -1.10 27.02
N SER A 186 -1.15 -1.01 27.92
CA SER A 186 -1.77 -2.15 28.57
C SER A 186 -2.59 -3.05 27.62
N LYS A 187 -2.98 -2.53 26.47
CA LYS A 187 -3.79 -3.23 25.46
C LYS A 187 -2.96 -3.76 24.29
N LYS A 188 -1.65 -3.47 24.26
CA LYS A 188 -0.78 -3.90 23.15
C LYS A 188 -0.62 -5.40 23.12
N ILE A 189 -0.74 -5.94 21.92
CA ILE A 189 -0.48 -7.34 21.66
C ILE A 189 1.04 -7.51 21.51
N THR A 190 1.64 -8.39 22.28
CA THR A 190 3.07 -8.69 22.24
C THR A 190 3.35 -9.86 21.31
N LEU A 191 4.60 -9.99 20.84
CA LEU A 191 5.04 -11.15 20.06
C LEU A 191 4.77 -12.45 20.81
N ARG A 192 4.98 -12.46 22.13
CA ARG A 192 4.67 -13.60 23.00
C ARG A 192 3.21 -14.05 22.88
N ASN A 193 2.25 -13.13 22.81
CA ASN A 193 0.82 -13.46 22.68
C ASN A 193 0.50 -14.19 21.37
N ILE A 194 1.33 -14.00 20.32
CA ILE A 194 1.03 -14.50 18.97
C ILE A 194 1.75 -15.79 18.65
N ILE A 195 2.98 -16.00 19.14
CA ILE A 195 3.82 -17.12 18.72
C ILE A 195 4.22 -18.06 19.87
N TRP A 196 3.73 -17.84 21.11
CA TRP A 196 4.18 -18.63 22.26
C TRP A 196 3.83 -20.13 22.17
N ASP A 197 2.74 -20.45 21.51
CA ASP A 197 2.32 -21.83 21.21
C ASP A 197 3.32 -22.57 20.29
N LEU A 198 4.04 -21.84 19.43
CA LEU A 198 5.04 -22.41 18.53
C LEU A 198 6.30 -22.91 19.25
N GLN A 199 6.51 -22.55 20.51
CA GLN A 199 7.68 -22.97 21.28
C GLN A 199 7.83 -24.51 21.37
N TYR A 200 6.71 -25.24 21.28
CA TYR A 200 6.69 -26.71 21.32
C TYR A 200 6.88 -27.37 19.96
N THR A 201 6.77 -26.60 18.89
CA THR A 201 6.89 -27.08 17.50
C THR A 201 8.09 -26.49 16.77
N ALA A 202 8.76 -25.50 17.39
CA ALA A 202 9.94 -24.87 16.82
C ALA A 202 11.14 -25.86 16.91
N VAL A 203 11.87 -25.99 15.80
CA VAL A 203 13.15 -26.73 15.74
C VAL A 203 14.29 -25.72 15.58
N PRO A 204 15.49 -26.03 16.15
CA PRO A 204 16.66 -25.18 15.96
C PRO A 204 17.01 -24.98 14.48
N SER A 205 17.54 -23.80 14.14
CA SER A 205 17.99 -23.50 12.78
C SER A 205 19.05 -24.52 12.35
N GLY A 206 18.80 -25.22 11.22
CA GLY A 206 19.68 -26.26 10.69
C GLY A 206 19.19 -27.69 10.94
N GLU A 207 18.21 -27.91 11.78
CA GLU A 207 17.57 -29.21 11.93
C GLU A 207 16.43 -29.38 10.91
N LYS A 208 16.38 -30.59 10.28
CA LYS A 208 15.24 -30.91 9.41
C LYS A 208 14.02 -31.19 10.29
N LYS A 209 12.88 -30.59 9.94
CA LYS A 209 11.59 -30.95 10.54
C LYS A 209 11.41 -32.47 10.41
N PRO A 210 11.02 -33.18 11.47
CA PRO A 210 10.58 -34.57 11.32
C PRO A 210 9.42 -34.64 10.33
N PRO A 211 9.30 -35.71 9.55
CA PRO A 211 8.27 -35.87 8.53
C PRO A 211 6.84 -35.86 9.11
#